data_5d6f84ad5a21017873cb17c009d57f8a
#
_entry.id   5d6f84ad5a21017873cb17c009d57f8a
#
_cell.length_a   1.000
_cell.length_b   1.000
_cell.length_c   1.000
_cell.angle_alpha   90.00
_cell.angle_beta   90.00
_cell.angle_gamma   90.00
#
_symmetry.space_group_name_H-M   'P 1'
#
loop_
_entity.id
_entity.type
_entity.pdbx_description
1 polymer ?
#
loop_
_entity_poly.entity_id
_entity_poly.type
_entity_poly.pdbx_seq_one_letter_code
_entity_poly.pdbx_strand_id
1 'polypeptide(L)'
;DKLLARQAELQDKLDAADAWNIDQRLDRAMDALRCPPDDANVTTLSGGERRRVALCRLLLQQPDVLLLDEPTNHLDAESIDWLEQHLQQYAGTVICITHDRYFLDNVAGWILELDRGEGIPWKGNYSSWLDQKTNRMAQEEKQASKRRKTLERELEWIRMAPKARQAKSK
;
A
#
# COMPACT_ATOMS: atom_id res chain seq x y z
N ASP A 1 -28.74 42.74 -2.09
CA ASP A 1 -27.66 42.22 -2.98
C ASP A 1 -26.55 41.45 -2.25
N LYS A 2 -26.00 41.93 -1.11
CA LYS A 2 -24.93 41.21 -0.37
C LYS A 2 -25.39 39.87 0.20
N LEU A 3 -26.64 39.76 0.68
CA LEU A 3 -27.16 38.49 1.23
C LEU A 3 -27.37 37.44 0.12
N LEU A 4 -27.88 37.84 -1.02
CA LEU A 4 -28.06 36.96 -2.17
C LEU A 4 -26.72 36.46 -2.73
N ALA A 5 -25.72 37.36 -2.81
CA ALA A 5 -24.37 36.97 -3.22
C ALA A 5 -23.73 35.96 -2.23
N ARG A 6 -23.91 36.18 -0.93
CA ARG A 6 -23.41 35.26 0.10
C ARG A 6 -24.15 33.91 0.09
N GLN A 7 -25.47 33.94 -0.17
CA GLN A 7 -26.24 32.69 -0.33
C GLN A 7 -25.74 31.88 -1.53
N ALA A 8 -25.53 32.50 -2.68
CA ALA A 8 -25.01 31.86 -3.86
C ALA A 8 -23.63 31.25 -3.60
N GLU A 9 -22.70 31.98 -2.99
CA GLU A 9 -21.37 31.48 -2.63
C GLU A 9 -21.44 30.27 -1.69
N LEU A 10 -22.36 30.29 -0.71
CA LEU A 10 -22.52 29.14 0.19
C LEU A 10 -23.16 27.95 -0.53
N GLN A 11 -24.08 28.17 -1.43
CA GLN A 11 -24.71 27.14 -2.23
C GLN A 11 -23.67 26.47 -3.15
N ASP A 12 -22.87 27.27 -3.84
CA ASP A 12 -21.77 26.75 -4.67
C ASP A 12 -20.77 25.89 -3.86
N LYS A 13 -20.46 26.27 -2.63
CA LYS A 13 -19.61 25.50 -1.73
C LYS A 13 -20.23 24.17 -1.29
N LEU A 14 -21.55 24.19 -0.99
CA LEU A 14 -22.27 22.95 -0.62
C LEU A 14 -22.36 22.00 -1.79
N ASP A 15 -22.60 22.51 -3.00
CA ASP A 15 -22.67 21.72 -4.22
C ASP A 15 -21.29 21.13 -4.57
N ALA A 16 -20.22 21.93 -4.48
CA ALA A 16 -18.85 21.48 -4.74
C ALA A 16 -18.37 20.43 -3.74
N ALA A 17 -18.85 20.50 -2.49
CA ALA A 17 -18.53 19.52 -1.44
C ALA A 17 -19.45 18.30 -1.43
N ASP A 18 -20.46 18.21 -2.32
CA ASP A 18 -21.54 17.22 -2.30
C ASP A 18 -22.17 17.06 -0.90
N ALA A 19 -22.35 18.19 -0.21
CA ALA A 19 -22.76 18.21 1.19
C ALA A 19 -24.22 17.79 1.41
N TRP A 20 -25.04 17.82 0.35
CA TRP A 20 -26.44 17.40 0.40
C TRP A 20 -26.63 15.89 0.63
N ASN A 21 -25.63 15.10 0.27
CA ASN A 21 -25.64 13.64 0.36
C ASN A 21 -24.83 13.10 1.55
N ILE A 22 -24.45 13.99 2.50
CA ILE A 22 -23.52 13.60 3.58
C ILE A 22 -24.10 12.49 4.48
N ASP A 23 -25.39 12.60 4.83
CA ASP A 23 -26.06 11.60 5.67
C ASP A 23 -26.09 10.24 4.96
N GLN A 24 -26.43 10.21 3.67
CA GLN A 24 -26.45 8.98 2.89
C GLN A 24 -25.06 8.37 2.71
N ARG A 25 -24.02 9.20 2.57
CA ARG A 25 -22.62 8.75 2.50
C ARG A 25 -22.16 8.17 3.85
N LEU A 26 -22.56 8.82 4.94
CA LEU A 26 -22.27 8.38 6.30
C LEU A 26 -22.92 7.00 6.54
N ASP A 27 -24.22 6.87 6.31
CA ASP A 27 -24.97 5.64 6.51
C ASP A 27 -24.35 4.49 5.73
N ARG A 28 -24.06 4.70 4.44
CA ARG A 28 -23.41 3.67 3.60
C ARG A 28 -22.06 3.22 4.13
N ALA A 29 -21.23 4.17 4.58
CA ALA A 29 -19.90 3.84 5.10
C ALA A 29 -19.99 3.12 6.46
N MET A 30 -20.94 3.55 7.32
CA MET A 30 -21.18 2.90 8.61
C MET A 30 -21.70 1.48 8.45
N ASP A 31 -22.67 1.26 7.56
CA ASP A 31 -23.21 -0.07 7.26
C ASP A 31 -22.13 -0.98 6.69
N ALA A 32 -21.38 -0.52 5.69
CA ALA A 32 -20.33 -1.29 5.02
C ALA A 32 -19.20 -1.71 5.97
N LEU A 33 -18.81 -0.84 6.88
CA LEU A 33 -17.79 -1.13 7.89
C LEU A 33 -18.37 -1.75 9.17
N ARG A 34 -19.67 -2.02 9.20
CA ARG A 34 -20.38 -2.54 10.37
C ARG A 34 -20.05 -1.74 11.64
N CYS A 35 -20.14 -0.42 11.53
CA CYS A 35 -19.98 0.47 12.65
C CYS A 35 -21.10 0.26 13.67
N PRO A 36 -20.85 0.55 14.97
CA PRO A 36 -21.92 0.58 15.97
C PRO A 36 -22.96 1.65 15.62
N PRO A 37 -24.17 1.60 16.24
CA PRO A 37 -25.19 2.63 16.07
C PRO A 37 -24.66 4.04 16.34
N ASP A 38 -25.22 5.02 15.65
CA ASP A 38 -24.79 6.43 15.69
C ASP A 38 -24.91 7.08 17.08
N ASP A 39 -25.83 6.59 17.91
CA ASP A 39 -26.04 7.01 19.31
C ASP A 39 -25.12 6.28 20.32
N ALA A 40 -24.29 5.34 19.86
CA ALA A 40 -23.41 4.56 20.74
C ALA A 40 -22.32 5.43 21.37
N ASN A 41 -22.11 5.26 22.68
CA ASN A 41 -21.08 5.99 23.39
C ASN A 41 -19.69 5.42 23.06
N VAL A 42 -18.83 6.23 22.45
CA VAL A 42 -17.49 5.84 22.01
C VAL A 42 -16.61 5.27 23.14
N THR A 43 -16.84 5.69 24.39
CA THR A 43 -16.08 5.23 25.55
C THR A 43 -16.36 3.76 25.92
N THR A 44 -17.55 3.25 25.54
CA THR A 44 -17.98 1.88 25.85
C THR A 44 -17.71 0.90 24.73
N LEU A 45 -17.29 1.39 23.55
CA LEU A 45 -17.00 0.55 22.40
C LEU A 45 -15.78 -0.36 22.62
N SER A 46 -15.85 -1.55 22.06
CA SER A 46 -14.71 -2.46 21.97
C SER A 46 -13.57 -1.86 21.11
N GLY A 47 -12.36 -2.42 21.23
CA GLY A 47 -11.22 -1.96 20.43
C GLY A 47 -11.46 -2.06 18.91
N GLY A 48 -12.13 -3.14 18.46
CA GLY A 48 -12.48 -3.34 17.05
C GLY A 48 -13.51 -2.32 16.55
N GLU A 49 -14.57 -2.07 17.32
CA GLU A 49 -15.59 -1.06 16.99
C GLU A 49 -14.99 0.33 16.90
N ARG A 50 -14.15 0.71 17.85
CA ARG A 50 -13.45 2.02 17.80
C ARG A 50 -12.58 2.15 16.56
N ARG A 51 -11.89 1.08 16.14
CA ARG A 51 -11.10 1.07 14.90
C ARG A 51 -11.96 1.26 13.67
N ARG A 52 -13.10 0.56 13.56
CA ARG A 52 -14.03 0.70 12.44
C ARG A 52 -14.61 2.11 12.34
N VAL A 53 -15.03 2.68 13.47
CA VAL A 53 -15.50 4.08 13.53
C VAL A 53 -14.41 5.07 13.12
N ALA A 54 -13.17 4.87 13.60
CA ALA A 54 -12.04 5.72 13.23
C ALA A 54 -11.72 5.62 11.74
N LEU A 55 -11.73 4.41 11.18
CA LEU A 55 -11.54 4.18 9.74
C LEU A 55 -12.67 4.84 8.92
N CYS A 56 -13.93 4.62 9.30
CA CYS A 56 -15.08 5.25 8.66
C CYS A 56 -14.94 6.77 8.62
N ARG A 57 -14.66 7.40 9.76
CA ARG A 57 -14.42 8.83 9.86
C ARG A 57 -13.29 9.30 8.94
N LEU A 58 -12.17 8.60 8.92
CA LEU A 58 -11.00 8.95 8.14
C LEU A 58 -11.29 8.90 6.63
N LEU A 59 -11.99 7.85 6.18
CA LEU A 59 -12.39 7.70 4.77
C LEU A 59 -13.38 8.80 4.31
N LEU A 60 -14.31 9.19 5.18
CA LEU A 60 -15.27 10.27 4.89
C LEU A 60 -14.62 11.66 4.85
N GLN A 61 -13.52 11.86 5.57
CA GLN A 61 -12.77 13.13 5.54
C GLN A 61 -12.01 13.35 4.23
N GLN A 62 -11.74 12.29 3.48
CA GLN A 62 -11.05 12.33 2.19
C GLN A 62 -9.77 13.18 2.18
N PRO A 63 -8.78 12.93 3.06
CA PRO A 63 -7.54 13.69 3.06
C PRO A 63 -6.75 13.46 1.76
N ASP A 64 -5.92 14.42 1.35
CA ASP A 64 -5.05 14.28 0.17
C ASP A 64 -4.07 13.11 0.27
N VAL A 65 -3.65 12.79 1.50
CA VAL A 65 -2.79 11.65 1.82
C VAL A 65 -3.40 10.83 2.94
N LEU A 66 -3.70 9.58 2.66
CA LEU A 66 -4.30 8.60 3.56
C LEU A 66 -3.24 7.58 4.00
N LEU A 67 -2.97 7.52 5.30
CA LEU A 67 -2.05 6.56 5.90
C LEU A 67 -2.83 5.48 6.65
N LEU A 68 -2.70 4.23 6.24
CA LEU A 68 -3.40 3.09 6.83
C LEU A 68 -2.38 2.06 7.34
N ASP A 69 -2.57 1.65 8.60
CA ASP A 69 -1.78 0.60 9.24
C ASP A 69 -2.70 -0.57 9.59
N GLU A 70 -2.51 -1.70 8.89
CA GLU A 70 -3.31 -2.92 8.99
C GLU A 70 -4.83 -2.65 8.95
N PRO A 71 -5.36 -2.01 7.88
CA PRO A 71 -6.75 -1.58 7.84
C PRO A 71 -7.74 -2.73 7.73
N THR A 72 -7.32 -3.90 7.24
CA THR A 72 -8.17 -5.10 7.11
C THR A 72 -8.37 -5.83 8.45
N ASN A 73 -7.56 -5.53 9.47
CA ASN A 73 -7.70 -6.16 10.77
C ASN A 73 -9.06 -5.84 11.42
N HIS A 74 -9.74 -6.88 11.89
CA HIS A 74 -11.07 -6.84 12.52
C HIS A 74 -12.21 -6.46 11.56
N LEU A 75 -12.00 -6.50 10.25
CA LEU A 75 -13.04 -6.42 9.23
C LEU A 75 -13.44 -7.84 8.79
N ASP A 76 -14.69 -7.99 8.41
CA ASP A 76 -15.15 -9.18 7.70
C ASP A 76 -14.95 -9.04 6.18
N ALA A 77 -15.19 -10.13 5.46
CA ALA A 77 -14.93 -10.17 4.02
C ALA A 77 -15.72 -9.10 3.23
N GLU A 78 -16.97 -8.83 3.62
CA GLU A 78 -17.81 -7.83 2.95
C GLU A 78 -17.27 -6.41 3.17
N SER A 79 -16.83 -6.12 4.40
CA SER A 79 -16.20 -4.82 4.74
C SER A 79 -14.86 -4.63 4.05
N ILE A 80 -14.07 -5.70 3.89
CA ILE A 80 -12.79 -5.66 3.15
C ILE A 80 -13.07 -5.36 1.67
N ASP A 81 -14.02 -6.07 1.04
CA ASP A 81 -14.38 -5.84 -0.37
C ASP A 81 -14.85 -4.39 -0.61
N TRP A 82 -15.69 -3.88 0.28
CA TRP A 82 -16.09 -2.47 0.20
C TRP A 82 -14.92 -1.50 0.35
N LEU A 83 -14.00 -1.77 1.30
CA LEU A 83 -12.81 -0.96 1.50
C LEU A 83 -11.90 -0.97 0.26
N GLU A 84 -11.69 -2.13 -0.35
CA GLU A 84 -10.92 -2.26 -1.60
C GLU A 84 -11.52 -1.40 -2.71
N GLN A 85 -12.82 -1.49 -2.94
CA GLN A 85 -13.52 -0.69 -3.95
C GLN A 85 -13.42 0.82 -3.66
N HIS A 86 -13.55 1.21 -2.38
CA HIS A 86 -13.44 2.59 -1.97
C HIS A 86 -12.01 3.14 -2.22
N LEU A 87 -10.98 2.37 -1.89
CA LEU A 87 -9.58 2.79 -2.07
C LEU A 87 -9.15 2.79 -3.54
N GLN A 88 -9.68 1.91 -4.38
CA GLN A 88 -9.45 1.94 -5.83
C GLN A 88 -9.97 3.22 -6.50
N GLN A 89 -11.01 3.82 -5.94
CA GLN A 89 -11.63 5.05 -6.43
C GLN A 89 -11.16 6.31 -5.67
N TYR A 90 -10.25 6.14 -4.71
CA TYR A 90 -9.78 7.23 -3.88
C TYR A 90 -9.00 8.26 -4.69
N ALA A 91 -9.42 9.53 -4.62
CA ALA A 91 -8.81 10.60 -5.43
C ALA A 91 -7.40 11.02 -4.93
N GLY A 92 -7.11 10.80 -3.63
CA GLY A 92 -5.83 11.15 -3.01
C GLY A 92 -4.79 10.03 -3.09
N THR A 93 -3.68 10.25 -2.41
CA THR A 93 -2.62 9.23 -2.28
C THR A 93 -2.88 8.33 -1.08
N VAL A 94 -2.88 7.02 -1.29
CA VAL A 94 -3.01 6.03 -0.21
C VAL A 94 -1.67 5.36 0.05
N ILE A 95 -1.22 5.35 1.29
CA ILE A 95 -0.07 4.59 1.76
C ILE A 95 -0.59 3.60 2.81
N CYS A 96 -0.44 2.32 2.52
CA CYS A 96 -0.97 1.25 3.35
C CYS A 96 0.13 0.27 3.78
N ILE A 97 0.14 -0.10 5.05
CA ILE A 97 0.96 -1.19 5.58
C ILE A 97 -0.01 -2.33 5.91
N THR A 98 0.20 -3.51 5.35
CA THR A 98 -0.63 -4.68 5.63
C THR A 98 0.09 -5.98 5.29
N HIS A 99 -0.32 -7.07 5.95
CA HIS A 99 0.09 -8.43 5.63
C HIS A 99 -0.92 -9.17 4.75
N ASP A 100 -2.04 -8.55 4.43
CA ASP A 100 -3.08 -9.11 3.57
C ASP A 100 -2.67 -9.01 2.09
N ARG A 101 -2.25 -10.15 1.54
CA ARG A 101 -1.74 -10.25 0.16
C ARG A 101 -2.85 -10.05 -0.87
N TYR A 102 -4.07 -10.52 -0.59
CA TYR A 102 -5.21 -10.35 -1.48
C TYR A 102 -5.62 -8.89 -1.57
N PHE A 103 -5.70 -8.23 -0.42
CA PHE A 103 -5.93 -6.80 -0.37
C PHE A 103 -4.88 -6.00 -1.15
N LEU A 104 -3.58 -6.31 -0.97
CA LEU A 104 -2.51 -5.67 -1.73
C LEU A 104 -2.62 -5.94 -3.23
N ASP A 105 -3.05 -7.14 -3.62
CA ASP A 105 -3.19 -7.49 -5.04
C ASP A 105 -4.31 -6.71 -5.71
N ASN A 106 -5.39 -6.42 -4.98
CA ASN A 106 -6.54 -5.69 -5.47
C ASN A 106 -6.36 -4.16 -5.46
N VAL A 107 -5.65 -3.61 -4.48
CA VAL A 107 -5.61 -2.15 -4.23
C VAL A 107 -4.30 -1.50 -4.63
N ALA A 108 -3.16 -2.21 -4.52
CA ALA A 108 -1.86 -1.60 -4.70
C ALA A 108 -1.50 -1.38 -6.18
N GLY A 109 -1.16 -0.14 -6.53
CA GLY A 109 -0.52 0.19 -7.82
C GLY A 109 1.02 0.22 -7.74
N TRP A 110 1.54 0.30 -6.53
CA TRP A 110 2.97 0.28 -6.20
C TRP A 110 3.21 -0.46 -4.89
N ILE A 111 4.31 -1.20 -4.81
CA ILE A 111 4.81 -1.82 -3.59
C ILE A 111 6.14 -1.18 -3.22
N LEU A 112 6.27 -0.70 -1.99
CA LEU A 112 7.54 -0.26 -1.42
C LEU A 112 8.08 -1.37 -0.52
N GLU A 113 9.10 -2.06 -0.99
CA GLU A 113 9.81 -3.07 -0.20
C GLU A 113 10.88 -2.40 0.66
N LEU A 114 10.88 -2.70 1.95
CA LEU A 114 11.92 -2.28 2.88
C LEU A 114 12.88 -3.46 3.10
N ASP A 115 14.08 -3.37 2.56
CA ASP A 115 15.11 -4.41 2.71
C ASP A 115 16.45 -3.77 3.13
N ARG A 116 17.04 -4.28 4.21
CA ARG A 116 18.37 -3.89 4.72
C ARG A 116 18.58 -2.39 4.88
N GLY A 117 17.51 -1.66 5.23
CA GLY A 117 17.54 -0.21 5.43
C GLY A 117 17.35 0.62 4.16
N GLU A 118 17.09 -0.03 3.03
CA GLU A 118 16.75 0.62 1.76
C GLU A 118 15.28 0.44 1.43
N GLY A 119 14.67 1.44 0.78
CA GLY A 119 13.32 1.37 0.22
C GLY A 119 13.38 1.13 -1.28
N ILE A 120 12.87 0.00 -1.73
CA ILE A 120 12.89 -0.40 -3.13
C ILE A 120 11.47 -0.30 -3.69
N PRO A 121 11.16 0.67 -4.57
CA PRO A 121 9.85 0.82 -5.17
C PRO A 121 9.67 -0.16 -6.33
N TRP A 122 8.52 -0.85 -6.34
CA TRP A 122 8.11 -1.76 -7.39
C TRP A 122 6.77 -1.31 -7.97
N LYS A 123 6.67 -1.22 -9.27
CA LYS A 123 5.42 -0.88 -9.95
C LYS A 123 4.56 -2.14 -10.10
N GLY A 124 3.30 -2.02 -9.73
CA GLY A 124 2.30 -3.07 -9.82
C GLY A 124 1.79 -3.52 -8.46
N ASN A 125 0.94 -4.54 -8.47
CA ASN A 125 0.33 -5.17 -7.31
C ASN A 125 1.26 -6.23 -6.67
N TYR A 126 0.76 -6.95 -5.66
CA TYR A 126 1.54 -7.95 -4.92
C TYR A 126 2.04 -9.10 -5.82
N SER A 127 1.19 -9.64 -6.70
CA SER A 127 1.56 -10.71 -7.64
C SER A 127 2.68 -10.26 -8.58
N SER A 128 2.54 -9.06 -9.15
CA SER A 128 3.56 -8.44 -10.00
C SER A 128 4.89 -8.22 -9.27
N TRP A 129 4.84 -7.76 -8.03
CA TRP A 129 6.02 -7.61 -7.17
C TRP A 129 6.73 -8.94 -6.95
N LEU A 130 5.98 -10.01 -6.65
CA LEU A 130 6.52 -11.34 -6.38
C LEU A 130 7.29 -11.89 -7.60
N ASP A 131 6.72 -11.74 -8.80
CA ASP A 131 7.35 -12.14 -10.06
C ASP A 131 8.63 -11.35 -10.34
N GLN A 132 8.59 -10.03 -10.18
CA GLN A 132 9.74 -9.15 -10.37
C GLN A 132 10.86 -9.48 -9.39
N LYS A 133 10.51 -9.68 -8.11
CA LYS A 133 11.47 -10.05 -7.05
C LYS A 133 12.12 -11.41 -7.34
N THR A 134 11.34 -12.41 -7.74
CA THR A 134 11.84 -13.74 -8.09
C THR A 134 12.82 -13.67 -9.24
N ASN A 135 12.49 -12.92 -10.30
CA ASN A 135 13.37 -12.73 -11.45
C ASN A 135 14.67 -12.00 -11.07
N ARG A 136 14.61 -10.98 -10.22
CA ARG A 136 15.78 -10.26 -9.72
C ARG A 136 16.69 -11.18 -8.92
N MET A 137 16.15 -11.94 -7.97
CA MET A 137 16.92 -12.90 -7.17
C MET A 137 17.62 -13.94 -8.04
N ALA A 138 16.94 -14.50 -9.05
CA ALA A 138 17.53 -15.44 -9.98
C ALA A 138 18.69 -14.83 -10.81
N GLN A 139 18.58 -13.55 -11.17
CA GLN A 139 19.66 -12.83 -11.86
C GLN A 139 20.85 -12.57 -10.94
N GLU A 140 20.60 -12.15 -9.70
CA GLU A 140 21.63 -11.90 -8.69
C GLU A 140 22.41 -13.19 -8.38
N GLU A 141 21.71 -14.33 -8.22
CA GLU A 141 22.33 -15.63 -8.00
C GLU A 141 23.23 -16.07 -9.18
N LYS A 142 22.75 -15.90 -10.42
CA LYS A 142 23.55 -16.16 -11.62
C LYS A 142 24.81 -15.28 -11.67
N GLN A 143 24.70 -14.00 -11.30
CA GLN A 143 25.85 -13.09 -11.26
C GLN A 143 26.83 -13.48 -10.14
N ALA A 144 26.33 -13.80 -8.96
CA ALA A 144 27.15 -14.27 -7.84
C ALA A 144 27.90 -15.55 -8.18
N SER A 145 27.24 -16.51 -8.82
CA SER A 145 27.87 -17.75 -9.32
C SER A 145 28.96 -17.49 -10.35
N LYS A 146 28.72 -16.55 -11.30
CA LYS A 146 29.76 -16.16 -12.28
C LYS A 146 30.97 -15.52 -11.60
N ARG A 147 30.75 -14.57 -10.66
CA ARG A 147 31.82 -13.92 -9.89
C ARG A 147 32.64 -14.93 -9.10
N ARG A 148 31.96 -15.88 -8.44
CA ARG A 148 32.63 -16.95 -7.70
C ARG A 148 33.53 -17.80 -8.59
N LYS A 149 33.04 -18.22 -9.75
CA LYS A 149 33.84 -19.01 -10.73
C LYS A 149 35.05 -18.23 -11.26
N THR A 150 34.90 -16.93 -11.46
CA THR A 150 36.01 -16.08 -11.88
C THR A 150 37.05 -15.97 -10.78
N LEU A 151 36.63 -15.72 -9.54
CA LEU A 151 37.51 -15.63 -8.38
C LEU A 151 38.27 -16.97 -8.15
N GLU A 152 37.58 -18.11 -8.27
CA GLU A 152 38.18 -19.42 -8.16
C GLU A 152 39.30 -19.64 -9.22
N ARG A 153 39.04 -19.22 -10.47
CA ARG A 153 40.08 -19.28 -11.54
C ARG A 153 41.27 -18.38 -11.27
N GLU A 154 41.03 -17.14 -10.77
CA GLU A 154 42.10 -16.22 -10.41
C GLU A 154 42.93 -16.77 -9.24
N LEU A 155 42.31 -17.36 -8.24
CA LEU A 155 42.98 -17.98 -7.11
C LEU A 155 43.80 -19.19 -7.56
N GLU A 156 43.28 -20.02 -8.45
CA GLU A 156 44.07 -21.12 -9.07
C GLU A 156 45.29 -20.57 -9.82
N TRP A 157 45.09 -19.51 -10.62
CA TRP A 157 46.18 -18.89 -11.37
C TRP A 157 47.26 -18.32 -10.45
N ILE A 158 46.90 -17.68 -9.33
CA ILE A 158 47.83 -17.18 -8.33
C ILE A 158 48.59 -18.30 -7.65
N ARG A 159 47.96 -19.45 -7.40
CA ARG A 159 48.57 -20.62 -6.77
C ARG A 159 49.51 -21.40 -7.70
N MET A 160 49.42 -21.20 -9.01
CA MET A 160 50.30 -21.86 -9.97
C MET A 160 51.74 -21.36 -9.83
N ALA A 161 52.74 -22.29 -9.99
CA ALA A 161 54.13 -21.93 -10.03
C ALA A 161 54.44 -20.97 -11.20
N PRO A 162 55.48 -20.11 -11.11
CA PRO A 162 55.76 -19.08 -12.12
C PRO A 162 55.88 -19.59 -13.56
N LYS A 163 56.46 -20.76 -13.77
CA LYS A 163 56.57 -21.41 -15.11
C LYS A 163 55.21 -21.84 -15.70
N ALA A 164 54.29 -22.26 -14.88
CA ALA A 164 52.92 -22.63 -15.33
C ALA A 164 52.05 -21.40 -15.64
N ARG A 165 52.32 -20.25 -15.05
CA ARG A 165 51.63 -18.97 -15.34
C ARG A 165 51.97 -18.46 -16.75
N GLN A 166 53.22 -18.57 -17.19
CA GLN A 166 53.65 -18.12 -18.53
C GLN A 166 53.06 -18.97 -19.66
N ALA A 167 52.84 -20.26 -19.45
CA ALA A 167 52.27 -21.15 -20.46
C ALA A 167 50.80 -20.91 -20.78
N LYS A 168 50.01 -20.31 -19.87
CA LYS A 168 48.58 -19.96 -20.09
C LYS A 168 48.36 -18.56 -20.67
N SER A 169 49.41 -17.74 -20.84
CA SER A 169 49.35 -16.38 -21.35
C SER A 169 49.64 -16.23 -22.86
N LYS A 170 49.63 -17.33 -23.64
CA LYS A 170 49.78 -17.33 -25.09
C LYS A 170 48.50 -17.68 -25.80
#